data_bfae059afef74ceca56009cf4848890f
#
_entry.id   bfae059afef74ceca56009cf4848890f
#
_cell.length_a   1.000
_cell.length_b   1.000
_cell.length_c   1.000
_cell.angle_alpha   90.00
_cell.angle_beta   90.00
_cell.angle_gamma   90.00
#
_symmetry.space_group_name_H-M   'P 1'
#
loop_
_entity.id
_entity.type
_entity.pdbx_description
1 polymer ?
#
loop_
_entity_poly.entity_id
_entity_poly.type
_entity_poly.pdbx_seq_one_letter_code
_entity_poly.pdbx_strand_id
1 'polypeptide(L)'
;MVSKDMLAKVKGGSAIRKLFEEGAELGRKYGPENVCDFSLGNPNVPAPESVKRAMIDVLETTDPNKLHGYMPNVGFPEVREAIAADINKKHGTALGARNIVMCTGAAAGLNVVLKTLLDPGSEVLAFAPFFVEYGNYVSNHGGVMRVIPPNFPDFRPDPAALAARISPKTRALIINSPNNPTGIVYSEDDIRAIAGVLEAKQAEYGTDIYLISDEPYRELVYDPQTVVPYVPAFYRNTVVCYSWSKSLSLPGERIGYGCVPSEVSDFGDIMDCLSVATRIMGFVNAPSLQQLSVIRCLDDKADIAFYKRNRDMLCEGLSAAGLEFARPDGAFYLWVKSPIADEQRFVEMAKKHLLLLVAGSGFACPGYVRLAYCTAPEVIERSIPKFKALMEDVKKEIG
;
A
#
# COMPACT_ATOMS: atom_id res chain seq x y z
N MET A 1 -24.53 -24.12 -2.86
CA MET A 1 -23.12 -24.52 -2.60
C MET A 1 -22.25 -23.32 -2.89
N VAL A 2 -21.37 -22.90 -1.95
CA VAL A 2 -20.46 -21.75 -2.15
C VAL A 2 -19.15 -22.23 -2.81
N SER A 3 -18.40 -21.29 -3.44
CA SER A 3 -17.10 -21.56 -4.04
C SER A 3 -16.12 -22.13 -3.01
N LYS A 4 -15.42 -23.20 -3.37
CA LYS A 4 -14.37 -23.79 -2.50
C LYS A 4 -13.20 -22.84 -2.28
N ASP A 5 -12.81 -22.07 -3.31
CA ASP A 5 -11.76 -21.05 -3.21
C ASP A 5 -12.16 -19.94 -2.22
N MET A 6 -13.40 -19.43 -2.33
CA MET A 6 -13.90 -18.42 -1.39
C MET A 6 -13.97 -18.95 0.05
N LEU A 7 -14.37 -20.20 0.24
CA LEU A 7 -14.34 -20.83 1.58
C LEU A 7 -12.91 -20.95 2.13
N ALA A 8 -11.94 -21.27 1.27
CA ALA A 8 -10.53 -21.32 1.68
C ALA A 8 -10.04 -19.93 2.08
N LYS A 9 -10.37 -18.89 1.32
CA LYS A 9 -10.04 -17.48 1.65
C LYS A 9 -10.71 -17.03 2.95
N VAL A 10 -11.94 -17.42 3.22
CA VAL A 10 -12.62 -17.12 4.51
C VAL A 10 -11.93 -17.84 5.67
N LYS A 11 -11.55 -19.11 5.52
CA LYS A 11 -10.88 -19.90 6.56
C LYS A 11 -9.42 -19.43 6.79
N GLY A 12 -8.74 -19.05 5.73
CA GLY A 12 -7.42 -18.41 5.78
C GLY A 12 -7.44 -16.96 6.26
N GLY A 13 -8.60 -16.42 6.56
CA GLY A 13 -9.03 -15.06 6.84
C GLY A 13 -7.93 -14.06 7.13
N SER A 14 -8.09 -12.82 6.67
CA SER A 14 -7.14 -11.75 7.00
C SER A 14 -6.92 -11.68 8.51
N ALA A 15 -5.69 -11.98 8.96
CA ALA A 15 -5.30 -11.88 10.37
C ALA A 15 -5.62 -10.48 10.94
N ILE A 16 -5.54 -9.46 10.08
CA ILE A 16 -5.88 -8.07 10.40
C ILE A 16 -7.37 -7.95 10.76
N ARG A 17 -8.27 -8.55 9.96
CA ARG A 17 -9.72 -8.50 10.23
C ARG A 17 -10.08 -9.23 11.51
N LYS A 18 -9.52 -10.41 11.73
CA LYS A 18 -9.72 -11.16 12.97
C LYS A 18 -9.27 -10.37 14.19
N LEU A 19 -8.09 -9.73 14.12
CA LEU A 19 -7.59 -8.85 15.18
C LEU A 19 -8.50 -7.65 15.44
N PHE A 20 -9.08 -7.08 14.40
CA PHE A 20 -10.04 -5.98 14.56
C PHE A 20 -11.31 -6.42 15.31
N GLU A 21 -11.85 -7.60 14.98
CA GLU A 21 -13.00 -8.19 15.68
C GLU A 21 -12.65 -8.51 17.15
N GLU A 22 -11.48 -9.13 17.38
CA GLU A 22 -10.95 -9.39 18.74
C GLU A 22 -10.71 -8.09 19.52
N GLY A 23 -10.22 -7.04 18.89
CA GLY A 23 -10.04 -5.71 19.50
C GLY A 23 -11.35 -5.10 19.98
N ALA A 24 -12.41 -5.23 19.19
CA ALA A 24 -13.74 -4.79 19.58
C ALA A 24 -14.28 -5.59 20.77
N GLU A 25 -14.00 -6.90 20.88
CA GLU A 25 -14.36 -7.73 22.02
C GLU A 25 -13.58 -7.34 23.29
N LEU A 26 -12.27 -7.14 23.16
CA LEU A 26 -11.43 -6.69 24.26
C LEU A 26 -11.87 -5.30 24.76
N GLY A 27 -12.22 -4.40 23.83
CA GLY A 27 -12.76 -3.09 24.18
C GLY A 27 -14.08 -3.16 24.95
N ARG A 28 -14.99 -4.08 24.58
CA ARG A 28 -16.21 -4.30 25.36
C ARG A 28 -15.96 -4.84 26.77
N LYS A 29 -14.92 -5.67 26.92
CA LYS A 29 -14.60 -6.34 28.19
C LYS A 29 -13.78 -5.47 29.13
N TYR A 30 -12.84 -4.71 28.63
CA TYR A 30 -11.83 -4.00 29.44
C TYR A 30 -11.92 -2.48 29.34
N GLY A 31 -12.84 -1.94 28.54
CA GLY A 31 -12.91 -0.54 28.14
C GLY A 31 -12.08 -0.27 26.86
N PRO A 32 -12.66 0.38 25.84
CA PRO A 32 -11.96 0.65 24.58
C PRO A 32 -10.71 1.53 24.77
N GLU A 33 -10.72 2.40 25.78
CA GLU A 33 -9.59 3.25 26.15
C GLU A 33 -8.37 2.45 26.65
N ASN A 34 -8.56 1.22 27.11
CA ASN A 34 -7.49 0.36 27.63
C ASN A 34 -6.85 -0.52 26.55
N VAL A 35 -7.47 -0.66 25.39
CA VAL A 35 -6.93 -1.43 24.27
C VAL A 35 -6.02 -0.55 23.42
N CYS A 36 -4.79 -1.00 23.17
CA CYS A 36 -3.87 -0.33 22.27
C CYS A 36 -3.84 -1.11 20.95
N ASP A 37 -4.66 -0.67 20.00
CA ASP A 37 -4.81 -1.33 18.71
C ASP A 37 -3.85 -0.72 17.68
N PHE A 38 -2.85 -1.53 17.27
CA PHE A 38 -1.88 -1.24 16.21
C PHE A 38 -2.12 -2.08 14.96
N SER A 39 -3.27 -2.73 14.83
CA SER A 39 -3.54 -3.69 13.74
C SER A 39 -3.93 -3.00 12.43
N LEU A 40 -4.70 -1.91 12.47
CA LEU A 40 -5.32 -1.30 11.29
C LEU A 40 -4.58 -0.04 10.82
N GLY A 41 -4.17 -0.03 9.55
CA GLY A 41 -3.57 1.13 8.89
C GLY A 41 -4.63 2.12 8.37
N ASN A 42 -5.47 2.65 9.27
CA ASN A 42 -6.46 3.66 8.93
C ASN A 42 -5.98 5.04 9.38
N PRO A 43 -5.87 6.05 8.46
CA PRO A 43 -5.49 7.41 8.84
C PRO A 43 -6.30 7.95 10.01
N ASN A 44 -5.63 8.55 10.99
CA ASN A 44 -6.24 9.14 12.19
C ASN A 44 -6.07 10.67 12.24
N VAL A 45 -5.75 11.29 11.13
CA VAL A 45 -5.79 12.75 10.96
C VAL A 45 -6.95 13.10 10.05
N PRO A 46 -7.65 14.22 10.30
CA PRO A 46 -8.73 14.66 9.43
C PRO A 46 -8.19 15.00 8.04
N ALA A 47 -9.04 14.85 7.03
CA ALA A 47 -8.77 15.39 5.70
C ALA A 47 -8.58 16.92 5.80
N PRO A 48 -7.73 17.53 4.96
CA PRO A 48 -7.63 18.98 4.86
C PRO A 48 -8.97 19.65 4.63
N GLU A 49 -9.21 20.83 5.23
CA GLU A 49 -10.48 21.56 5.08
C GLU A 49 -10.75 21.96 3.62
N SER A 50 -9.70 22.09 2.80
CA SER A 50 -9.79 22.29 1.35
C SER A 50 -10.58 21.20 0.64
N VAL A 51 -10.48 19.95 1.08
CA VAL A 51 -11.24 18.81 0.52
C VAL A 51 -12.75 19.02 0.71
N LYS A 52 -13.16 19.37 1.92
CA LYS A 52 -14.57 19.66 2.22
C LYS A 52 -15.09 20.81 1.38
N ARG A 53 -14.31 21.92 1.28
CA ARG A 53 -14.68 23.08 0.47
C ARG A 53 -14.75 22.72 -1.01
N ALA A 54 -13.80 21.92 -1.52
CA ALA A 54 -13.82 21.45 -2.89
C ALA A 54 -15.08 20.61 -3.21
N MET A 55 -15.48 19.71 -2.30
CA MET A 55 -16.70 18.92 -2.47
C MET A 55 -17.96 19.79 -2.49
N ILE A 56 -18.07 20.76 -1.58
CA ILE A 56 -19.20 21.71 -1.53
C ILE A 56 -19.26 22.51 -2.83
N ASP A 57 -18.15 23.08 -3.27
CA ASP A 57 -18.08 23.87 -4.49
C ASP A 57 -18.41 23.04 -5.75
N VAL A 58 -17.96 21.79 -5.83
CA VAL A 58 -18.34 20.88 -6.93
C VAL A 58 -19.86 20.63 -6.94
N LEU A 59 -20.47 20.40 -5.76
CA LEU A 59 -21.92 20.20 -5.66
C LEU A 59 -22.73 21.45 -6.08
N GLU A 60 -22.22 22.63 -5.76
CA GLU A 60 -22.93 23.90 -6.04
C GLU A 60 -22.74 24.39 -7.48
N THR A 61 -21.58 24.09 -8.10
CA THR A 61 -21.20 24.73 -9.38
C THR A 61 -21.21 23.79 -10.57
N THR A 62 -21.23 22.46 -10.37
CA THR A 62 -21.20 21.50 -11.48
C THR A 62 -22.61 21.22 -12.00
N ASP A 63 -22.76 21.16 -13.32
CA ASP A 63 -24.02 20.73 -13.93
C ASP A 63 -24.47 19.37 -13.38
N PRO A 64 -25.71 19.24 -12.88
CA PRO A 64 -26.20 18.01 -12.27
C PRO A 64 -26.12 16.77 -13.18
N ASN A 65 -26.35 16.94 -14.50
CA ASN A 65 -26.27 15.81 -15.42
C ASN A 65 -24.82 15.33 -15.59
N LYS A 66 -23.85 16.24 -15.58
CA LYS A 66 -22.43 15.90 -15.56
C LYS A 66 -22.03 15.26 -14.24
N LEU A 67 -22.47 15.82 -13.11
CA LEU A 67 -22.09 15.33 -11.78
C LEU A 67 -22.66 13.95 -11.48
N HIS A 68 -23.89 13.66 -11.88
CA HIS A 68 -24.60 12.44 -11.55
C HIS A 68 -24.72 11.46 -12.73
N GLY A 69 -24.28 11.86 -13.92
CA GLY A 69 -24.31 11.04 -15.14
C GLY A 69 -23.12 10.07 -15.22
N TYR A 70 -23.26 9.10 -16.11
CA TYR A 70 -22.11 8.27 -16.51
C TYR A 70 -21.08 9.09 -17.28
N MET A 71 -19.81 8.70 -17.14
CA MET A 71 -18.67 9.28 -17.81
C MET A 71 -17.84 8.19 -18.52
N PRO A 72 -16.79 8.53 -19.30
CA PRO A 72 -15.86 7.53 -19.81
C PRO A 72 -15.31 6.63 -18.70
N ASN A 73 -15.16 5.33 -18.96
CA ASN A 73 -14.71 4.36 -17.95
C ASN A 73 -13.37 4.75 -17.31
N VAL A 74 -12.50 5.40 -18.05
CA VAL A 74 -11.21 5.91 -17.56
C VAL A 74 -11.30 7.20 -16.75
N GLY A 75 -12.51 7.79 -16.59
CA GLY A 75 -12.75 9.04 -15.85
C GLY A 75 -12.85 10.29 -16.74
N PHE A 76 -13.18 11.41 -16.12
CA PHE A 76 -13.33 12.70 -16.81
C PHE A 76 -12.01 13.14 -17.47
N PRO A 77 -12.03 13.59 -18.75
CA PRO A 77 -10.83 14.03 -19.45
C PRO A 77 -10.09 15.16 -18.72
N GLU A 78 -10.81 16.18 -18.24
CA GLU A 78 -10.23 17.31 -17.51
C GLU A 78 -9.59 16.90 -16.17
N VAL A 79 -10.14 15.88 -15.49
CA VAL A 79 -9.56 15.35 -14.26
C VAL A 79 -8.24 14.65 -14.57
N ARG A 80 -8.23 13.81 -15.59
CA ARG A 80 -7.03 13.10 -16.04
C ARG A 80 -5.94 14.06 -16.53
N GLU A 81 -6.33 15.12 -17.23
CA GLU A 81 -5.39 16.15 -17.67
C GLU A 81 -4.77 16.92 -16.48
N ALA A 82 -5.57 17.29 -15.48
CA ALA A 82 -5.09 17.97 -14.29
C ALA A 82 -4.10 17.09 -13.50
N ILE A 83 -4.36 15.78 -13.38
CA ILE A 83 -3.46 14.83 -12.74
C ILE A 83 -2.16 14.68 -13.54
N ALA A 84 -2.25 14.54 -14.87
CA ALA A 84 -1.08 14.46 -15.73
C ALA A 84 -0.20 15.74 -15.61
N ALA A 85 -0.82 16.92 -15.59
CA ALA A 85 -0.13 18.18 -15.42
C ALA A 85 0.58 18.27 -14.04
N ASP A 86 -0.05 17.78 -12.98
CA ASP A 86 0.55 17.74 -11.65
C ASP A 86 1.78 16.80 -11.60
N ILE A 87 1.67 15.61 -12.20
CA ILE A 87 2.80 14.67 -12.32
C ILE A 87 3.93 15.32 -13.14
N ASN A 88 3.61 15.96 -14.27
CA ASN A 88 4.58 16.65 -15.11
C ASN A 88 5.32 17.75 -14.34
N LYS A 89 4.59 18.55 -13.56
CA LYS A 89 5.17 19.60 -12.69
C LYS A 89 6.14 19.03 -11.65
N LYS A 90 5.79 17.89 -11.04
CA LYS A 90 6.57 17.26 -9.96
C LYS A 90 7.79 16.49 -10.46
N HIS A 91 7.70 15.89 -11.66
CA HIS A 91 8.70 14.91 -12.13
C HIS A 91 9.31 15.25 -13.50
N GLY A 92 8.94 16.36 -14.12
CA GLY A 92 9.50 16.78 -15.41
C GLY A 92 9.11 15.87 -16.58
N THR A 93 7.94 15.25 -16.52
CA THR A 93 7.42 14.34 -17.56
C THR A 93 6.56 15.07 -18.60
N ALA A 94 6.09 14.36 -19.64
CA ALA A 94 5.22 14.90 -20.71
C ALA A 94 3.95 14.07 -20.87
N LEU A 95 3.30 13.73 -19.74
CA LEU A 95 2.06 12.98 -19.72
C LEU A 95 0.86 13.86 -20.13
N GLY A 96 -0.19 13.23 -20.64
CA GLY A 96 -1.49 13.85 -20.90
C GLY A 96 -2.63 12.99 -20.37
N ALA A 97 -3.87 13.42 -20.57
CA ALA A 97 -5.05 12.69 -20.12
C ALA A 97 -5.07 11.22 -20.56
N ARG A 98 -4.50 10.89 -21.72
CA ARG A 98 -4.43 9.51 -22.24
C ARG A 98 -3.59 8.56 -21.41
N ASN A 99 -2.70 9.09 -20.54
CA ASN A 99 -1.82 8.31 -19.68
C ASN A 99 -2.45 7.94 -18.33
N ILE A 100 -3.62 8.49 -18.02
CA ILE A 100 -4.26 8.38 -16.71
C ILE A 100 -5.59 7.60 -16.80
N VAL A 101 -5.79 6.70 -15.85
CA VAL A 101 -7.06 5.97 -15.63
C VAL A 101 -7.51 6.20 -14.20
N MET A 102 -8.69 6.77 -14.00
CA MET A 102 -9.26 6.97 -12.65
C MET A 102 -9.73 5.63 -12.07
N CYS A 103 -9.44 5.41 -10.80
CA CYS A 103 -9.73 4.16 -10.09
C CYS A 103 -10.43 4.43 -8.77
N THR A 104 -11.17 3.43 -8.27
CA THR A 104 -11.77 3.46 -6.93
C THR A 104 -10.73 3.11 -5.85
N GLY A 105 -9.64 3.89 -5.78
CA GLY A 105 -8.47 3.69 -4.94
C GLY A 105 -7.44 2.73 -5.55
N ALA A 106 -6.21 2.71 -4.99
CA ALA A 106 -5.09 1.91 -5.50
C ALA A 106 -5.41 0.41 -5.57
N ALA A 107 -6.15 -0.14 -4.62
CA ALA A 107 -6.55 -1.55 -4.64
C ALA A 107 -7.34 -1.93 -5.89
N ALA A 108 -8.29 -1.09 -6.32
CA ALA A 108 -9.01 -1.28 -7.57
C ALA A 108 -8.09 -1.07 -8.78
N GLY A 109 -7.20 -0.06 -8.73
CA GLY A 109 -6.20 0.17 -9.76
C GLY A 109 -5.32 -1.06 -9.99
N LEU A 110 -4.78 -1.65 -8.91
CA LEU A 110 -4.00 -2.89 -8.97
C LEU A 110 -4.79 -4.05 -9.61
N ASN A 111 -6.05 -4.24 -9.22
CA ASN A 111 -6.88 -5.30 -9.81
C ASN A 111 -7.15 -5.04 -11.30
N VAL A 112 -7.40 -3.79 -11.71
CA VAL A 112 -7.59 -3.41 -13.13
C VAL A 112 -6.31 -3.66 -13.93
N VAL A 113 -5.14 -3.28 -13.40
CA VAL A 113 -3.83 -3.52 -14.03
C VAL A 113 -3.55 -5.03 -14.13
N LEU A 114 -3.75 -5.79 -13.05
CA LEU A 114 -3.53 -7.23 -13.06
C LEU A 114 -4.50 -7.95 -14.02
N LYS A 115 -5.77 -7.50 -14.10
CA LYS A 115 -6.73 -8.02 -15.10
C LYS A 115 -6.27 -7.76 -16.52
N THR A 116 -5.61 -6.63 -16.77
CA THR A 116 -5.08 -6.26 -18.09
C THR A 116 -3.86 -7.08 -18.48
N LEU A 117 -2.96 -7.36 -17.53
CA LEU A 117 -1.65 -7.94 -17.80
C LEU A 117 -1.59 -9.47 -17.71
N LEU A 118 -2.53 -10.13 -16.99
CA LEU A 118 -2.40 -11.54 -16.65
C LEU A 118 -3.25 -12.45 -17.52
N ASP A 119 -2.61 -13.47 -18.06
CA ASP A 119 -3.23 -14.71 -18.50
C ASP A 119 -3.19 -15.76 -17.38
N PRO A 120 -4.04 -16.80 -17.42
CA PRO A 120 -3.97 -17.90 -16.47
C PRO A 120 -2.58 -18.54 -16.40
N GLY A 121 -2.01 -18.59 -15.18
CA GLY A 121 -0.67 -19.12 -14.92
C GLY A 121 0.48 -18.12 -15.08
N SER A 122 0.20 -16.85 -15.44
CA SER A 122 1.20 -15.77 -15.40
C SER A 122 1.71 -15.56 -13.96
N GLU A 123 3.02 -15.34 -13.82
CA GLU A 123 3.64 -15.13 -12.52
C GLU A 123 3.78 -13.65 -12.21
N VAL A 124 3.45 -13.28 -10.96
CA VAL A 124 3.65 -11.94 -10.41
C VAL A 124 4.54 -12.04 -9.17
N LEU A 125 5.58 -11.23 -9.12
CA LEU A 125 6.55 -11.22 -8.03
C LEU A 125 6.29 -10.07 -7.06
N ALA A 126 6.67 -10.26 -5.79
CA ALA A 126 6.87 -9.17 -4.83
C ALA A 126 7.98 -9.54 -3.83
N PHE A 127 8.71 -8.53 -3.34
CA PHE A 127 9.66 -8.71 -2.25
C PHE A 127 8.93 -8.85 -0.93
N ALA A 128 9.22 -9.91 -0.16
CA ALA A 128 8.75 -10.03 1.22
C ALA A 128 9.53 -9.06 2.14
N PRO A 129 8.89 -8.46 3.13
CA PRO A 129 7.44 -8.48 3.37
C PRO A 129 6.68 -7.54 2.46
N PHE A 130 5.45 -7.90 2.09
CA PHE A 130 4.59 -7.12 1.22
C PHE A 130 3.13 -7.08 1.70
N PHE A 131 2.32 -6.20 1.13
CA PHE A 131 0.91 -6.05 1.51
C PHE A 131 0.13 -7.35 1.26
N VAL A 132 -0.54 -7.82 2.31
CA VAL A 132 -1.17 -9.16 2.38
C VAL A 132 -2.14 -9.48 1.25
N GLU A 133 -2.78 -8.46 0.66
CA GLU A 133 -3.82 -8.66 -0.36
C GLU A 133 -3.26 -8.90 -1.78
N TYR A 134 -1.96 -8.67 -2.04
CA TYR A 134 -1.41 -8.87 -3.39
C TYR A 134 -1.62 -10.30 -3.89
N GLY A 135 -1.44 -11.30 -3.02
CA GLY A 135 -1.69 -12.70 -3.37
C GLY A 135 -3.15 -12.95 -3.80
N ASN A 136 -4.11 -12.32 -3.11
CA ASN A 136 -5.52 -12.38 -3.46
C ASN A 136 -5.81 -11.70 -4.79
N TYR A 137 -5.26 -10.49 -5.02
CA TYR A 137 -5.45 -9.76 -6.28
C TYR A 137 -4.91 -10.55 -7.47
N VAL A 138 -3.69 -11.11 -7.36
CA VAL A 138 -3.08 -11.94 -8.40
C VAL A 138 -3.93 -13.18 -8.68
N SER A 139 -4.35 -13.91 -7.64
CA SER A 139 -5.15 -15.14 -7.81
C SER A 139 -6.55 -14.87 -8.38
N ASN A 140 -7.15 -13.71 -8.13
CA ASN A 140 -8.45 -13.33 -8.69
C ASN A 140 -8.43 -13.28 -10.24
N HIS A 141 -7.25 -13.09 -10.83
CA HIS A 141 -7.06 -13.01 -12.29
C HIS A 141 -6.33 -14.22 -12.86
N GLY A 142 -6.29 -15.34 -12.11
CA GLY A 142 -5.66 -16.58 -12.56
C GLY A 142 -4.14 -16.57 -12.52
N GLY A 143 -3.53 -15.53 -11.99
CA GLY A 143 -2.08 -15.42 -11.81
C GLY A 143 -1.55 -16.23 -10.63
N VAL A 144 -0.25 -16.40 -10.57
CA VAL A 144 0.50 -17.09 -9.51
C VAL A 144 1.44 -16.13 -8.83
N MET A 145 1.25 -15.92 -7.51
CA MET A 145 2.15 -15.08 -6.72
C MET A 145 3.47 -15.82 -6.45
N ARG A 146 4.59 -15.17 -6.77
CA ARG A 146 5.95 -15.65 -6.48
C ARG A 146 6.63 -14.71 -5.51
N VAL A 147 6.92 -15.22 -4.33
CA VAL A 147 7.55 -14.45 -3.25
C VAL A 147 9.06 -14.42 -3.45
N ILE A 148 9.66 -13.22 -3.46
CA ILE A 148 11.10 -13.02 -3.33
C ILE A 148 11.40 -12.97 -1.83
N PRO A 149 12.33 -13.79 -1.29
CA PRO A 149 12.64 -13.81 0.12
C PRO A 149 13.02 -12.44 0.69
N PRO A 150 12.73 -12.16 1.97
CA PRO A 150 13.14 -10.91 2.59
C PRO A 150 14.66 -10.80 2.68
N ASN A 151 15.19 -9.60 2.41
CA ASN A 151 16.60 -9.28 2.59
C ASN A 151 16.79 -8.67 3.99
N PHE A 152 17.42 -9.42 4.89
CA PHE A 152 17.69 -8.98 6.26
C PHE A 152 19.02 -8.24 6.38
N PRO A 153 19.15 -7.25 7.27
CA PRO A 153 18.14 -6.77 8.23
C PRO A 153 17.34 -5.56 7.73
N ASP A 154 17.67 -4.99 6.57
CA ASP A 154 17.18 -3.69 6.10
C ASP A 154 15.96 -3.78 5.18
N PHE A 155 15.59 -4.97 4.73
CA PHE A 155 14.43 -5.24 3.86
C PHE A 155 14.45 -4.49 2.52
N ARG A 156 15.64 -4.06 2.08
CA ARG A 156 15.81 -3.48 0.76
C ARG A 156 15.73 -4.55 -0.33
N PRO A 157 15.37 -4.19 -1.57
CA PRO A 157 15.35 -5.14 -2.67
C PRO A 157 16.70 -5.82 -2.86
N ASP A 158 16.70 -7.15 -3.02
CA ASP A 158 17.88 -7.92 -3.39
C ASP A 158 17.80 -8.26 -4.90
N PRO A 159 18.65 -7.66 -5.74
CA PRO A 159 18.67 -7.92 -7.17
C PRO A 159 19.01 -9.36 -7.56
N ALA A 160 19.86 -10.04 -6.77
CA ALA A 160 20.22 -11.42 -7.02
C ALA A 160 19.05 -12.37 -6.73
N ALA A 161 18.36 -12.15 -5.60
CA ALA A 161 17.16 -12.89 -5.26
C ALA A 161 16.03 -12.64 -6.28
N LEU A 162 15.88 -11.41 -6.78
CA LEU A 162 14.94 -11.07 -7.86
C LEU A 162 15.27 -11.86 -9.13
N ALA A 163 16.53 -11.79 -9.60
CA ALA A 163 16.97 -12.48 -10.80
C ALA A 163 16.73 -14.00 -10.76
N ALA A 164 16.93 -14.60 -9.57
CA ALA A 164 16.71 -16.03 -9.34
C ALA A 164 15.23 -16.44 -9.34
N ARG A 165 14.30 -15.50 -9.12
CA ARG A 165 12.86 -15.77 -9.07
C ARG A 165 12.13 -15.52 -10.39
N ILE A 166 12.69 -14.72 -11.28
CA ILE A 166 12.09 -14.45 -12.59
C ILE A 166 12.18 -15.69 -13.47
N SER A 167 11.09 -16.00 -14.15
CA SER A 167 10.94 -17.11 -15.10
C SER A 167 10.34 -16.61 -16.41
N PRO A 168 10.31 -17.43 -17.50
CA PRO A 168 9.60 -17.08 -18.73
C PRO A 168 8.09 -16.82 -18.56
N LYS A 169 7.50 -17.19 -17.41
CA LYS A 169 6.09 -16.92 -17.07
C LYS A 169 5.91 -15.62 -16.30
N THR A 170 6.98 -14.98 -15.89
CA THR A 170 6.92 -13.73 -15.13
C THR A 170 6.34 -12.62 -16.00
N ARG A 171 5.23 -12.04 -15.56
CA ARG A 171 4.56 -10.95 -16.25
C ARG A 171 4.74 -9.62 -15.53
N ALA A 172 4.81 -9.63 -14.19
CA ALA A 172 4.95 -8.39 -13.43
C ALA A 172 5.72 -8.57 -12.12
N LEU A 173 6.32 -7.48 -11.66
CA LEU A 173 6.82 -7.28 -10.29
C LEU A 173 6.00 -6.16 -9.65
N ILE A 174 5.45 -6.37 -8.45
CA ILE A 174 4.81 -5.32 -7.65
C ILE A 174 5.82 -4.83 -6.62
N ILE A 175 6.02 -3.51 -6.57
CA ILE A 175 6.75 -2.83 -5.50
C ILE A 175 5.84 -1.83 -4.79
N ASN A 176 6.12 -1.56 -3.52
CA ASN A 176 5.41 -0.58 -2.71
C ASN A 176 6.44 0.22 -1.90
N SER A 177 6.55 1.52 -2.19
CA SER A 177 7.51 2.41 -1.53
C SER A 177 6.92 3.83 -1.43
N PRO A 178 6.83 4.39 -0.19
CA PRO A 178 7.14 3.80 1.12
C PRO A 178 6.37 2.52 1.40
N ASN A 179 7.01 1.54 2.05
CA ASN A 179 6.53 0.16 2.11
C ASN A 179 5.53 -0.09 3.25
N ASN A 180 4.51 -0.86 2.98
CA ASN A 180 3.69 -1.57 3.97
C ASN A 180 4.09 -3.06 3.92
N PRO A 181 4.74 -3.63 4.97
CA PRO A 181 4.65 -3.23 6.38
C PRO A 181 5.90 -2.53 6.98
N THR A 182 7.00 -2.36 6.25
CA THR A 182 8.29 -1.99 6.86
C THR A 182 8.48 -0.49 7.09
N GLY A 183 7.78 0.35 6.34
CA GLY A 183 8.00 1.80 6.34
C GLY A 183 9.27 2.25 5.60
N ILE A 184 9.99 1.34 4.94
CA ILE A 184 11.21 1.65 4.20
C ILE A 184 10.87 2.36 2.90
N VAL A 185 11.72 3.33 2.53
CA VAL A 185 11.68 4.01 1.23
C VAL A 185 12.81 3.45 0.37
N TYR A 186 12.47 2.93 -0.81
CA TYR A 186 13.47 2.48 -1.79
C TYR A 186 14.20 3.68 -2.38
N SER A 187 15.52 3.60 -2.45
CA SER A 187 16.38 4.61 -3.07
C SER A 187 16.35 4.52 -4.59
N GLU A 188 16.93 5.55 -5.27
CA GLU A 188 17.14 5.47 -6.72
C GLU A 188 18.01 4.28 -7.11
N ASP A 189 19.04 3.97 -6.31
CA ASP A 189 19.92 2.83 -6.57
C ASP A 189 19.16 1.50 -6.46
N ASP A 190 18.24 1.36 -5.51
CA ASP A 190 17.36 0.19 -5.42
C ASP A 190 16.51 0.03 -6.67
N ILE A 191 15.90 1.14 -7.15
CA ILE A 191 15.05 1.11 -8.36
C ILE A 191 15.88 0.84 -9.62
N ARG A 192 17.08 1.43 -9.75
CA ARG A 192 18.01 1.15 -10.87
C ARG A 192 18.45 -0.32 -10.88
N ALA A 193 18.73 -0.89 -9.72
CA ALA A 193 19.11 -2.29 -9.60
C ALA A 193 17.95 -3.22 -10.01
N ILE A 194 16.72 -2.93 -9.57
CA ILE A 194 15.52 -3.65 -10.03
C ILE A 194 15.38 -3.54 -11.56
N ALA A 195 15.44 -2.31 -12.10
CA ALA A 195 15.29 -2.05 -13.52
C ALA A 195 16.32 -2.87 -14.36
N GLY A 196 17.58 -2.84 -13.96
CA GLY A 196 18.64 -3.59 -14.65
C GLY A 196 18.39 -5.10 -14.68
N VAL A 197 17.86 -5.68 -13.60
CA VAL A 197 17.48 -7.11 -13.57
C VAL A 197 16.30 -7.37 -14.51
N LEU A 198 15.27 -6.54 -14.47
CA LEU A 198 14.08 -6.70 -15.33
C LEU A 198 14.46 -6.59 -16.81
N GLU A 199 15.27 -5.60 -17.19
CA GLU A 199 15.76 -5.42 -18.56
C GLU A 199 16.58 -6.63 -19.06
N ALA A 200 17.51 -7.13 -18.24
CA ALA A 200 18.30 -8.30 -18.56
C ALA A 200 17.41 -9.54 -18.77
N LYS A 201 16.40 -9.74 -17.91
CA LYS A 201 15.49 -10.88 -18.01
C LYS A 201 14.50 -10.78 -19.17
N GLN A 202 14.04 -9.58 -19.51
CA GLN A 202 13.26 -9.34 -20.73
C GLN A 202 14.06 -9.71 -21.98
N ALA A 203 15.33 -9.30 -22.03
CA ALA A 203 16.22 -9.64 -23.13
C ALA A 203 16.49 -11.17 -23.21
N GLU A 204 16.66 -11.82 -22.04
CA GLU A 204 16.90 -13.28 -21.97
C GLU A 204 15.69 -14.09 -22.46
N TYR A 205 14.46 -13.69 -22.08
CA TYR A 205 13.26 -14.48 -22.36
C TYR A 205 12.46 -14.00 -23.57
N GLY A 206 12.76 -12.81 -24.10
CA GLY A 206 12.00 -12.22 -25.22
C GLY A 206 10.56 -11.87 -24.86
N THR A 207 10.29 -11.53 -23.58
CA THR A 207 8.96 -11.21 -23.07
C THR A 207 9.01 -9.93 -22.25
N ASP A 208 7.94 -9.12 -22.31
CA ASP A 208 7.82 -7.94 -21.45
C ASP A 208 7.51 -8.33 -20.02
N ILE A 209 8.18 -7.66 -19.08
CA ILE A 209 7.92 -7.74 -17.65
C ILE A 209 7.54 -6.33 -17.17
N TYR A 210 6.40 -6.18 -16.53
CA TYR A 210 5.90 -4.90 -16.07
C TYR A 210 6.26 -4.66 -14.60
N LEU A 211 6.67 -3.43 -14.28
CA LEU A 211 6.88 -2.99 -12.90
C LEU A 211 5.63 -2.23 -12.44
N ILE A 212 4.89 -2.79 -11.50
CA ILE A 212 3.72 -2.14 -10.91
C ILE A 212 4.16 -1.44 -9.63
N SER A 213 4.14 -0.11 -9.64
CA SER A 213 4.48 0.71 -8.49
C SER A 213 3.21 1.09 -7.72
N ASP A 214 3.01 0.47 -6.56
CA ASP A 214 1.88 0.76 -5.65
C ASP A 214 2.29 1.89 -4.70
N GLU A 215 1.73 3.09 -4.89
CA GLU A 215 2.22 4.33 -4.29
C GLU A 215 1.21 5.07 -3.38
N PRO A 216 0.41 4.41 -2.54
CA PRO A 216 -0.54 5.12 -1.68
C PRO A 216 0.12 5.92 -0.55
N TYR A 217 1.42 5.71 -0.31
CA TYR A 217 2.19 6.36 0.77
C TYR A 217 3.24 7.36 0.27
N ARG A 218 3.26 7.68 -1.04
CA ARG A 218 4.31 8.50 -1.68
C ARG A 218 4.64 9.79 -0.91
N GLU A 219 3.64 10.50 -0.41
CA GLU A 219 3.80 11.75 0.31
C GLU A 219 4.13 11.58 1.80
N LEU A 220 3.98 10.37 2.33
CA LEU A 220 4.19 10.08 3.75
C LEU A 220 5.66 9.73 4.00
N VAL A 221 6.53 10.72 3.94
CA VAL A 221 7.96 10.65 4.29
C VAL A 221 8.28 11.68 5.37
N TYR A 222 9.21 11.36 6.24
CA TYR A 222 9.42 12.10 7.49
C TYR A 222 10.65 12.98 7.51
N ASP A 223 11.65 12.63 6.71
CA ASP A 223 12.83 13.44 6.51
C ASP A 223 12.70 14.20 5.18
N PRO A 224 12.85 15.55 5.17
CA PRO A 224 12.83 16.33 3.94
C PRO A 224 13.90 15.91 2.90
N GLN A 225 14.94 15.21 3.33
CA GLN A 225 15.98 14.69 2.44
C GLN A 225 15.62 13.32 1.83
N THR A 226 14.61 12.65 2.37
CA THR A 226 14.14 11.37 1.81
C THR A 226 13.35 11.63 0.53
N VAL A 227 13.91 11.23 -0.59
CA VAL A 227 13.26 11.32 -1.91
C VAL A 227 12.63 9.97 -2.25
N VAL A 228 11.34 9.98 -2.56
CA VAL A 228 10.65 8.81 -3.16
C VAL A 228 10.86 8.87 -4.66
N PRO A 229 11.61 7.94 -5.28
CA PRO A 229 11.90 7.99 -6.70
C PRO A 229 10.62 7.93 -7.54
N TYR A 230 10.60 8.61 -8.68
CA TYR A 230 9.56 8.42 -9.69
C TYR A 230 9.94 7.20 -10.56
N VAL A 231 9.39 6.06 -10.23
CA VAL A 231 9.79 4.75 -10.78
C VAL A 231 9.80 4.70 -12.31
N PRO A 232 8.82 5.33 -13.04
CA PRO A 232 8.85 5.34 -14.50
C PRO A 232 10.08 6.00 -15.13
N ALA A 233 10.81 6.84 -14.40
CA ALA A 233 12.04 7.45 -14.90
C ALA A 233 13.21 6.44 -14.97
N PHE A 234 13.09 5.29 -14.34
CA PHE A 234 14.14 4.27 -14.24
C PHE A 234 13.85 3.00 -15.05
N TYR A 235 12.57 2.71 -15.27
CA TYR A 235 12.16 1.52 -16.01
C TYR A 235 10.94 1.83 -16.88
N ARG A 236 11.05 1.68 -18.18
CA ARG A 236 10.02 2.10 -19.14
C ARG A 236 8.68 1.36 -18.95
N ASN A 237 8.70 0.04 -18.70
CA ASN A 237 7.51 -0.79 -18.55
C ASN A 237 6.93 -0.68 -17.13
N THR A 238 6.76 0.55 -16.64
CA THR A 238 6.22 0.84 -15.31
C THR A 238 4.76 1.31 -15.39
N VAL A 239 3.92 0.76 -14.52
CA VAL A 239 2.55 1.23 -14.28
C VAL A 239 2.46 1.70 -12.82
N VAL A 240 2.09 2.95 -12.59
CA VAL A 240 1.89 3.49 -11.23
C VAL A 240 0.44 3.32 -10.82
N CYS A 241 0.19 2.85 -9.61
CA CYS A 241 -1.11 2.83 -8.95
C CYS A 241 -1.07 3.74 -7.72
N TYR A 242 -1.83 4.83 -7.75
CA TYR A 242 -1.85 5.86 -6.72
C TYR A 242 -3.23 5.99 -6.07
N SER A 243 -3.27 6.50 -4.83
CA SER A 243 -4.51 6.79 -4.10
C SER A 243 -4.33 7.93 -3.12
N TRP A 244 -5.35 8.81 -3.00
CA TRP A 244 -5.42 9.86 -1.97
C TRP A 244 -5.86 9.34 -0.60
N SER A 245 -6.00 8.03 -0.44
CA SER A 245 -6.42 7.40 0.83
C SER A 245 -5.52 7.78 2.01
N LYS A 246 -4.23 8.09 1.76
CA LYS A 246 -3.26 8.40 2.82
C LYS A 246 -2.78 9.85 2.77
N SER A 247 -2.47 10.36 1.59
CA SER A 247 -1.97 11.72 1.39
C SER A 247 -2.99 12.80 1.80
N LEU A 248 -4.29 12.56 1.56
CA LEU A 248 -5.40 13.45 1.95
C LEU A 248 -6.30 12.87 3.05
N SER A 249 -5.95 11.74 3.67
CA SER A 249 -6.80 11.04 4.63
C SER A 249 -8.20 10.71 4.10
N LEU A 250 -8.32 10.21 2.87
CA LEU A 250 -9.57 9.90 2.18
C LEU A 250 -9.79 8.40 1.91
N PRO A 251 -9.54 7.48 2.87
CA PRO A 251 -9.70 6.06 2.58
C PRO A 251 -11.15 5.66 2.30
N GLY A 252 -12.12 6.38 2.85
CA GLY A 252 -13.56 6.17 2.64
C GLY A 252 -14.05 6.63 1.27
N GLU A 253 -13.39 7.59 0.64
CA GLU A 253 -13.80 8.19 -0.63
C GLU A 253 -13.52 7.29 -1.84
N ARG A 254 -12.66 6.29 -1.70
CA ARG A 254 -12.34 5.32 -2.74
C ARG A 254 -11.91 5.98 -4.05
N ILE A 255 -10.91 6.87 -4.00
CA ILE A 255 -10.41 7.61 -5.17
C ILE A 255 -8.90 7.44 -5.35
N GLY A 256 -8.47 7.22 -6.58
CA GLY A 256 -7.10 7.03 -7.00
C GLY A 256 -6.98 7.03 -8.51
N TYR A 257 -5.79 6.75 -9.02
CA TYR A 257 -5.55 6.63 -10.45
C TYR A 257 -4.46 5.59 -10.76
N GLY A 258 -4.51 5.05 -11.98
CA GLY A 258 -3.39 4.40 -12.65
C GLY A 258 -2.74 5.38 -13.61
N CYS A 259 -1.40 5.40 -13.65
CA CYS A 259 -0.62 6.16 -14.63
C CYS A 259 0.24 5.20 -15.45
N VAL A 260 0.12 5.29 -16.78
CA VAL A 260 0.89 4.50 -17.74
C VAL A 260 1.64 5.46 -18.66
N PRO A 261 2.96 5.58 -18.54
CA PRO A 261 3.78 6.38 -19.47
C PRO A 261 3.66 5.86 -20.91
N SER A 262 3.81 6.77 -21.88
CA SER A 262 3.64 6.42 -23.29
C SER A 262 4.76 5.51 -23.85
N GLU A 263 5.86 5.40 -23.11
CA GLU A 263 7.03 4.58 -23.41
C GLU A 263 6.83 3.09 -23.08
N VAL A 264 5.77 2.77 -22.33
CA VAL A 264 5.41 1.38 -21.99
C VAL A 264 5.16 0.58 -23.27
N SER A 265 5.65 -0.66 -23.31
CA SER A 265 5.36 -1.58 -24.43
C SER A 265 3.84 -1.77 -24.55
N ASP A 266 3.36 -1.80 -25.80
CA ASP A 266 1.94 -1.98 -26.12
C ASP A 266 1.02 -0.93 -25.43
N PHE A 267 1.50 0.31 -25.25
CA PHE A 267 0.80 1.38 -24.54
C PHE A 267 -0.67 1.53 -24.98
N GLY A 268 -0.96 1.52 -26.27
CA GLY A 268 -2.31 1.65 -26.81
C GLY A 268 -3.23 0.53 -26.32
N ASP A 269 -2.80 -0.70 -26.51
CA ASP A 269 -3.56 -1.90 -26.13
C ASP A 269 -3.74 -1.97 -24.59
N ILE A 270 -2.71 -1.58 -23.81
CA ILE A 270 -2.81 -1.51 -22.35
C ILE A 270 -3.89 -0.52 -21.93
N MET A 271 -3.91 0.70 -22.51
CA MET A 271 -4.90 1.72 -22.15
C MET A 271 -6.32 1.29 -22.52
N ASP A 272 -6.51 0.66 -23.67
CA ASP A 272 -7.79 0.11 -24.09
C ASP A 272 -8.24 -1.02 -23.16
N CYS A 273 -7.33 -1.93 -22.82
CA CYS A 273 -7.59 -3.02 -21.87
C CYS A 273 -7.90 -2.51 -20.46
N LEU A 274 -7.20 -1.48 -19.95
CA LEU A 274 -7.50 -0.88 -18.65
C LEU A 274 -8.93 -0.28 -18.62
N SER A 275 -9.34 0.38 -19.71
CA SER A 275 -10.71 0.91 -19.85
C SER A 275 -11.75 -0.21 -19.81
N VAL A 276 -11.53 -1.28 -20.59
CA VAL A 276 -12.42 -2.45 -20.61
C VAL A 276 -12.41 -3.17 -19.25
N ALA A 277 -11.24 -3.39 -18.64
CA ALA A 277 -11.12 -4.04 -17.35
C ALA A 277 -11.88 -3.28 -16.26
N THR A 278 -11.77 -1.94 -16.21
CA THR A 278 -12.52 -1.10 -15.28
C THR A 278 -14.04 -1.34 -15.40
N ARG A 279 -14.55 -1.45 -16.64
CA ARG A 279 -15.96 -1.70 -16.90
C ARG A 279 -16.40 -3.10 -16.51
N ILE A 280 -15.69 -4.15 -16.99
CA ILE A 280 -16.13 -5.55 -16.82
C ILE A 280 -15.93 -6.06 -15.40
N MET A 281 -15.06 -5.44 -14.60
CA MET A 281 -14.92 -5.74 -13.17
C MET A 281 -16.04 -5.10 -12.34
N GLY A 282 -16.97 -4.38 -12.95
CA GLY A 282 -18.12 -3.77 -12.30
C GLY A 282 -17.86 -2.42 -11.62
N PHE A 283 -16.63 -1.87 -11.73
CA PHE A 283 -16.37 -0.51 -11.25
C PHE A 283 -17.05 0.54 -12.14
N VAL A 284 -17.11 0.27 -13.46
CA VAL A 284 -17.63 1.12 -14.53
C VAL A 284 -16.82 2.41 -14.67
N ASN A 285 -16.75 3.22 -13.63
CA ASN A 285 -15.90 4.41 -13.47
C ASN A 285 -15.71 4.74 -11.99
N ALA A 286 -14.71 5.56 -11.66
CA ALA A 286 -14.56 6.11 -10.30
C ALA A 286 -15.65 7.16 -10.02
N PRO A 287 -16.02 7.41 -8.73
CA PRO A 287 -17.08 8.35 -8.36
C PRO A 287 -16.81 9.77 -8.84
N SER A 288 -17.81 10.40 -9.47
CA SER A 288 -17.71 11.72 -10.12
C SER A 288 -17.35 12.85 -9.17
N LEU A 289 -18.04 12.93 -8.03
CA LEU A 289 -17.81 13.97 -7.00
C LEU A 289 -16.35 13.94 -6.53
N GLN A 290 -15.84 12.75 -6.24
CA GLN A 290 -14.46 12.56 -5.78
C GLN A 290 -13.45 12.95 -6.86
N GLN A 291 -13.69 12.56 -8.12
CA GLN A 291 -12.81 12.95 -9.24
C GLN A 291 -12.71 14.47 -9.37
N LEU A 292 -13.84 15.16 -9.40
CA LEU A 292 -13.89 16.61 -9.58
C LEU A 292 -13.37 17.39 -8.36
N SER A 293 -13.45 16.80 -7.17
CA SER A 293 -12.99 17.42 -5.92
C SER A 293 -11.47 17.28 -5.73
N VAL A 294 -10.89 16.08 -5.97
CA VAL A 294 -9.45 15.85 -5.67
C VAL A 294 -8.53 16.70 -6.55
N ILE A 295 -8.92 17.05 -7.77
CA ILE A 295 -8.09 17.92 -8.64
C ILE A 295 -7.95 19.34 -8.13
N ARG A 296 -8.79 19.77 -7.18
CA ARG A 296 -8.71 21.07 -6.50
C ARG A 296 -7.82 21.02 -5.25
N CYS A 297 -7.29 19.81 -4.92
CA CYS A 297 -6.53 19.54 -3.70
C CYS A 297 -5.19 18.83 -4.01
N LEU A 298 -4.66 18.92 -5.25
CA LEU A 298 -3.46 18.18 -5.67
C LEU A 298 -2.18 18.62 -4.94
N ASP A 299 -2.12 19.86 -4.48
CA ASP A 299 -1.00 20.41 -3.72
C ASP A 299 -1.19 20.24 -2.18
N ASP A 300 -2.37 19.78 -1.73
CA ASP A 300 -2.68 19.64 -0.31
C ASP A 300 -2.16 18.29 0.25
N LYS A 301 -1.93 18.28 1.57
CA LYS A 301 -1.50 17.09 2.31
C LYS A 301 -2.15 17.04 3.68
N ALA A 302 -2.39 15.83 4.19
CA ALA A 302 -2.72 15.61 5.60
C ALA A 302 -1.54 15.99 6.51
N ASP A 303 -1.77 16.09 7.82
CA ASP A 303 -0.72 16.41 8.80
C ASP A 303 0.30 15.24 8.93
N ILE A 304 1.34 15.28 8.08
CA ILE A 304 2.45 14.30 8.09
C ILE A 304 3.26 14.43 9.40
N ALA A 305 3.34 15.62 9.97
CA ALA A 305 4.07 15.86 11.21
C ALA A 305 3.42 15.12 12.39
N PHE A 306 2.10 14.91 12.36
CA PHE A 306 1.39 14.06 13.32
C PHE A 306 1.94 12.64 13.32
N TYR A 307 2.06 12.02 12.15
CA TYR A 307 2.60 10.65 12.03
C TYR A 307 4.07 10.58 12.41
N LYS A 308 4.85 11.62 12.10
CA LYS A 308 6.26 11.72 12.52
C LYS A 308 6.39 11.70 14.05
N ARG A 309 5.57 12.50 14.76
CA ARG A 309 5.56 12.51 16.24
C ARG A 309 5.21 11.15 16.80
N ASN A 310 4.17 10.51 16.26
CA ASN A 310 3.74 9.16 16.68
C ASN A 310 4.84 8.11 16.46
N ARG A 311 5.50 8.14 15.28
CA ARG A 311 6.64 7.28 14.98
C ARG A 311 7.74 7.45 16.00
N ASP A 312 8.15 8.69 16.23
CA ASP A 312 9.29 9.01 17.11
C ASP A 312 9.01 8.53 18.54
N MET A 313 7.83 8.83 19.08
CA MET A 313 7.38 8.37 20.40
C MET A 313 7.35 6.84 20.51
N LEU A 314 6.77 6.14 19.51
CA LEU A 314 6.69 4.69 19.53
C LEU A 314 8.08 4.05 19.44
N CYS A 315 8.94 4.55 18.53
CA CYS A 315 10.32 4.05 18.40
C CYS A 315 11.12 4.22 19.69
N GLU A 316 11.05 5.38 20.35
CA GLU A 316 11.71 5.62 21.61
C GLU A 316 11.20 4.68 22.72
N GLY A 317 9.87 4.52 22.81
CA GLY A 317 9.25 3.63 23.79
C GLY A 317 9.61 2.16 23.61
N LEU A 318 9.60 1.67 22.36
CA LEU A 318 9.96 0.27 22.05
C LEU A 318 11.45 0.00 22.23
N SER A 319 12.33 0.94 21.85
CA SER A 319 13.77 0.84 22.13
C SER A 319 14.04 0.75 23.63
N ALA A 320 13.36 1.59 24.43
CA ALA A 320 13.47 1.55 25.88
C ALA A 320 12.89 0.27 26.52
N ALA A 321 12.02 -0.45 25.81
CA ALA A 321 11.51 -1.77 26.20
C ALA A 321 12.42 -2.91 25.73
N GLY A 322 13.45 -2.65 24.90
CA GLY A 322 14.39 -3.64 24.39
C GLY A 322 13.92 -4.39 23.15
N LEU A 323 13.02 -3.80 22.36
CA LEU A 323 12.57 -4.35 21.09
C LEU A 323 13.43 -3.85 19.93
N GLU A 324 13.74 -4.75 18.98
CA GLU A 324 14.51 -4.46 17.78
C GLU A 324 13.59 -4.17 16.59
N PHE A 325 13.90 -3.12 15.82
CA PHE A 325 13.13 -2.75 14.61
C PHE A 325 13.99 -1.91 13.66
N ALA A 326 13.62 -1.92 12.37
CA ALA A 326 14.12 -0.92 11.42
C ALA A 326 13.30 0.37 11.59
N ARG A 327 13.98 1.52 11.78
CA ARG A 327 13.29 2.82 11.87
C ARG A 327 12.66 3.16 10.52
N PRO A 328 11.34 3.39 10.43
CA PRO A 328 10.69 3.67 9.16
C PRO A 328 11.00 5.07 8.66
N ASP A 329 11.27 5.19 7.36
CA ASP A 329 11.48 6.46 6.65
C ASP A 329 10.16 7.10 6.22
N GLY A 330 9.12 6.26 6.01
CA GLY A 330 7.82 6.69 5.52
C GLY A 330 6.68 5.74 5.91
N ALA A 331 5.52 5.93 5.28
CA ALA A 331 4.25 5.30 5.63
C ALA A 331 3.87 5.55 7.09
N PHE A 332 3.15 4.67 7.75
CA PHE A 332 2.84 4.77 9.19
C PHE A 332 2.84 3.39 9.85
N TYR A 333 3.83 2.57 9.46
CA TYR A 333 4.04 1.23 9.99
C TYR A 333 5.43 1.10 10.59
N LEU A 334 5.51 0.32 11.66
CA LEU A 334 6.75 -0.09 12.28
C LEU A 334 6.85 -1.61 12.19
N TRP A 335 7.98 -2.11 11.69
CA TRP A 335 8.27 -3.51 11.51
C TRP A 335 9.23 -3.97 12.60
N VAL A 336 8.70 -4.70 13.57
CA VAL A 336 9.40 -5.07 14.81
C VAL A 336 9.75 -6.53 14.77
N LYS A 337 11.00 -6.86 15.04
CA LYS A 337 11.46 -8.24 15.20
C LYS A 337 10.84 -8.85 16.44
N SER A 338 10.26 -10.03 16.30
CA SER A 338 9.76 -10.77 17.45
C SER A 338 10.92 -11.19 18.35
N PRO A 339 10.84 -10.95 19.67
CA PRO A 339 11.89 -11.36 20.61
C PRO A 339 11.94 -12.88 20.83
N ILE A 340 10.90 -13.60 20.38
CA ILE A 340 10.83 -15.08 20.39
C ILE A 340 10.62 -15.59 18.97
N ALA A 341 11.08 -16.82 18.70
CA ALA A 341 11.06 -17.37 17.34
C ALA A 341 9.64 -17.54 16.78
N ASP A 342 8.66 -17.82 17.61
CA ASP A 342 7.24 -17.89 17.24
C ASP A 342 6.58 -16.52 17.44
N GLU A 343 6.46 -15.74 16.37
CA GLU A 343 5.82 -14.43 16.42
C GLU A 343 4.31 -14.53 16.72
N GLN A 344 3.64 -15.64 16.41
CA GLN A 344 2.25 -15.86 16.78
C GLN A 344 2.11 -15.94 18.29
N ARG A 345 3.02 -16.66 18.95
CA ARG A 345 3.09 -16.72 20.41
C ARG A 345 3.34 -15.34 21.01
N PHE A 346 4.23 -14.55 20.42
CA PHE A 346 4.46 -13.17 20.85
C PHE A 346 3.20 -12.31 20.73
N VAL A 347 2.45 -12.42 19.62
CA VAL A 347 1.16 -11.72 19.44
C VAL A 347 0.15 -12.15 20.52
N GLU A 348 0.05 -13.45 20.85
CA GLU A 348 -0.85 -13.91 21.91
C GLU A 348 -0.43 -13.41 23.31
N MET A 349 0.87 -13.29 23.59
CA MET A 349 1.36 -12.65 24.79
C MET A 349 1.01 -11.17 24.84
N ALA A 350 1.19 -10.44 23.73
CA ALA A 350 0.84 -9.02 23.61
C ALA A 350 -0.66 -8.76 23.89
N LYS A 351 -1.54 -9.63 23.43
CA LYS A 351 -2.99 -9.54 23.70
C LYS A 351 -3.32 -9.57 25.18
N LYS A 352 -2.58 -10.32 26.02
CA LYS A 352 -2.77 -10.34 27.47
C LYS A 352 -2.51 -8.97 28.10
N HIS A 353 -1.66 -8.16 27.47
CA HIS A 353 -1.39 -6.78 27.84
C HIS A 353 -2.27 -5.77 27.10
N LEU A 354 -3.32 -6.22 26.39
CA LEU A 354 -4.23 -5.40 25.56
C LEU A 354 -3.49 -4.62 24.46
N LEU A 355 -2.45 -5.25 23.89
CA LEU A 355 -1.72 -4.78 22.71
C LEU A 355 -2.12 -5.66 21.51
N LEU A 356 -2.61 -5.05 20.43
CA LEU A 356 -2.97 -5.75 19.20
C LEU A 356 -1.92 -5.50 18.13
N LEU A 357 -1.21 -6.54 17.74
CA LEU A 357 -0.10 -6.53 16.78
C LEU A 357 -0.42 -7.50 15.64
N VAL A 358 0.06 -7.23 14.44
CA VAL A 358 -0.15 -8.14 13.30
C VAL A 358 1.09 -8.99 13.07
N ALA A 359 0.93 -10.30 13.08
CA ALA A 359 2.03 -11.25 12.85
C ALA A 359 2.60 -11.16 11.43
N GLY A 360 3.91 -11.28 11.32
CA GLY A 360 4.67 -11.12 10.09
C GLY A 360 4.46 -12.22 9.06
N SER A 361 4.07 -13.42 9.48
CA SER A 361 3.71 -14.52 8.58
C SER A 361 2.63 -14.13 7.57
N GLY A 362 1.69 -13.26 7.94
CA GLY A 362 0.68 -12.71 7.03
C GLY A 362 1.26 -11.85 5.89
N PHE A 363 2.46 -11.32 6.06
CA PHE A 363 3.22 -10.52 5.08
C PHE A 363 4.33 -11.33 4.39
N ALA A 364 4.28 -12.66 4.46
CA ALA A 364 5.29 -13.60 3.97
C ALA A 364 6.69 -13.42 4.63
N CYS A 365 6.74 -12.93 5.88
CA CYS A 365 7.98 -12.69 6.63
C CYS A 365 7.79 -13.05 8.11
N PRO A 366 7.79 -14.36 8.48
CA PRO A 366 7.68 -14.79 9.87
C PRO A 366 8.85 -14.28 10.73
N GLY A 367 8.64 -14.27 12.05
CA GLY A 367 9.63 -13.77 13.02
C GLY A 367 9.57 -12.25 13.26
N TYR A 368 8.55 -11.58 12.72
CA TYR A 368 8.31 -10.13 12.89
C TYR A 368 6.84 -9.85 13.21
N VAL A 369 6.57 -8.63 13.67
CA VAL A 369 5.22 -8.11 13.85
C VAL A 369 5.12 -6.68 13.30
N ARG A 370 3.94 -6.34 12.74
CA ARG A 370 3.65 -4.98 12.28
C ARG A 370 2.84 -4.21 13.33
N LEU A 371 3.24 -2.97 13.55
CA LEU A 371 2.51 -1.96 14.30
C LEU A 371 2.14 -0.80 13.39
N ALA A 372 0.85 -0.46 13.31
CA ALA A 372 0.39 0.76 12.63
C ALA A 372 0.28 1.91 13.65
N TYR A 373 1.11 2.95 13.49
CA TYR A 373 1.12 4.09 14.42
C TYR A 373 0.25 5.28 13.96
N CYS A 374 -0.65 5.03 13.02
CA CYS A 374 -1.71 5.99 12.63
C CYS A 374 -2.89 5.93 13.62
N THR A 375 -2.60 6.13 14.89
CA THR A 375 -3.55 6.12 16.01
C THR A 375 -3.43 7.40 16.83
N ALA A 376 -4.29 7.61 17.83
CA ALA A 376 -4.18 8.75 18.72
C ALA A 376 -2.87 8.67 19.55
N PRO A 377 -2.16 9.80 19.78
CA PRO A 377 -0.91 9.81 20.55
C PRO A 377 -1.04 9.18 21.94
N GLU A 378 -2.18 9.37 22.59
CA GLU A 378 -2.49 8.83 23.92
C GLU A 378 -2.53 7.29 23.93
N VAL A 379 -2.86 6.66 22.79
CA VAL A 379 -2.80 5.20 22.64
C VAL A 379 -1.34 4.73 22.66
N ILE A 380 -0.46 5.46 21.98
CA ILE A 380 0.97 5.17 21.97
C ILE A 380 1.56 5.34 23.37
N GLU A 381 1.28 6.47 24.03
CA GLU A 381 1.75 6.75 25.39
C GLU A 381 1.34 5.63 26.37
N ARG A 382 0.07 5.22 26.35
CA ARG A 382 -0.43 4.12 27.19
C ARG A 382 0.14 2.76 26.84
N SER A 383 0.59 2.55 25.61
CA SER A 383 1.16 1.28 25.16
C SER A 383 2.57 1.04 25.69
N ILE A 384 3.37 2.08 25.92
CA ILE A 384 4.78 1.96 26.32
C ILE A 384 4.98 1.16 27.61
N PRO A 385 4.28 1.45 28.72
CA PRO A 385 4.41 0.61 29.93
C PRO A 385 3.92 -0.82 29.71
N LYS A 386 2.95 -1.05 28.80
CA LYS A 386 2.47 -2.40 28.46
C LYS A 386 3.52 -3.18 27.68
N PHE A 387 4.23 -2.54 26.75
CA PHE A 387 5.37 -3.18 26.05
C PHE A 387 6.49 -3.55 27.02
N LYS A 388 6.80 -2.71 28.01
CA LYS A 388 7.78 -3.06 29.04
C LYS A 388 7.35 -4.29 29.84
N ALA A 389 6.09 -4.35 30.30
CA ALA A 389 5.54 -5.49 31.01
C ALA A 389 5.52 -6.76 30.13
N LEU A 390 5.15 -6.64 28.85
CA LEU A 390 5.22 -7.73 27.89
C LEU A 390 6.65 -8.28 27.77
N MET A 391 7.66 -7.41 27.69
CA MET A 391 9.07 -7.83 27.58
C MET A 391 9.60 -8.47 28.86
N GLU A 392 9.08 -8.12 30.04
CA GLU A 392 9.36 -8.83 31.29
C GLU A 392 8.81 -10.26 31.26
N ASP A 393 7.59 -10.46 30.74
CA ASP A 393 7.02 -11.80 30.59
C ASP A 393 7.73 -12.63 29.53
N VAL A 394 8.16 -12.01 28.42
CA VAL A 394 9.00 -12.66 27.40
C VAL A 394 10.31 -13.16 28.02
N LYS A 395 11.00 -12.35 28.84
CA LYS A 395 12.24 -12.76 29.51
C LYS A 395 12.04 -13.97 30.43
N LYS A 396 10.89 -14.03 31.12
CA LYS A 396 10.56 -15.20 31.99
C LYS A 396 10.27 -16.47 31.17
N GLU A 397 9.77 -16.30 29.92
CA GLU A 397 9.45 -17.44 29.02
C GLU A 397 10.70 -18.00 28.33
N ILE A 398 11.72 -17.17 28.08
CA ILE A 398 12.97 -17.55 27.40
C ILE A 398 14.04 -18.07 28.41
N GLY A 399 14.02 -17.54 29.63
CA GLY A 399 15.01 -17.85 30.68
C GLY A 399 14.61 -18.98 31.55
#